data_c9de4476074c825e4cd34162249a7853
#
_entry.id   c9de4476074c825e4cd34162249a7853
#
_cell.length_a   1.000
_cell.length_b   1.000
_cell.length_c   1.000
_cell.angle_alpha   90.00
_cell.angle_beta   90.00
_cell.angle_gamma   90.00
#
_symmetry.space_group_name_H-M   'P 1'
#
loop_
_entity.id
_entity.type
_entity.pdbx_description
1 polymer ?
#
loop_
_entity_poly.entity_id
_entity_poly.type
_entity_poly.pdbx_seq_one_letter_code
_entity_poly.pdbx_strand_id
1 'polypeptide(L)'
;MIEMTAPMTGRHRKLVFGGLMLAGLMSSLDATVLGTALPTIVGDLGGLDRLAWVSTAYVLATSVTVPLSGRLGDLFGRRRVLLTGLLGFLAGSAACGAAPTMTWLIVFRALQGAAAGCLLSSMFALTGDLFEPRERARYQGYSALVFAVSSIAGPLAGGVLTDHASWRWVFYLNLPLGVAATALVALFLRLPAPRGRPRIDFAGIVLLGAAVTCFTLFTSWAGTRYAWGSPVVLSLAAASAVLFTAWVLAERTAAEPIIPPRLFRDRSFGVACVVAAVGGATGFGLATYLPMFFQVVGGVDATRSGLLLLPMMLALLVSSMAAGKHIHRTGRYHRLPAASMAVSAAGIALLATMDAGTGLVAAGCYMAVLGFGAGLSQQVVMLIAQQAAPHRDLGAASSGVFASRMLGTAAGMAVFGAVVSNRFAEEIASRVPDGRVPAFGDAVRPEVLETLPAPVRDGVAEAFADAFSTLFVAALPVAALGLAAALLLRHVPLAGRGPED
;
A
#
# COMPACT_ATOMS: atom_id res chain seq x y z
N MET A 1 16.11 20.00 -35.13
CA MET A 1 17.13 20.53 -34.21
C MET A 1 16.70 20.15 -32.82
N ILE A 2 17.38 19.18 -32.20
CA ILE A 2 17.06 18.67 -30.86
C ILE A 2 17.65 19.67 -29.89
N GLU A 3 16.84 20.49 -29.22
CA GLU A 3 17.30 21.15 -28.01
C GLU A 3 17.63 20.06 -27.00
N MET A 4 18.86 19.64 -26.97
CA MET A 4 19.44 18.86 -25.89
C MET A 4 19.42 19.76 -24.66
N THR A 5 18.36 19.62 -23.84
CA THR A 5 18.46 20.13 -22.47
C THR A 5 19.69 19.49 -21.85
N ALA A 6 20.63 20.33 -21.38
CA ALA A 6 21.88 19.84 -20.78
C ALA A 6 21.59 18.76 -19.74
N PRO A 7 22.38 17.66 -19.72
CA PRO A 7 22.15 16.57 -18.79
C PRO A 7 22.15 17.11 -17.36
N MET A 8 21.12 16.74 -16.59
CA MET A 8 21.01 17.19 -15.19
C MET A 8 22.27 16.77 -14.42
N THR A 9 22.89 17.72 -13.75
CA THR A 9 24.07 17.44 -12.92
C THR A 9 23.71 16.46 -11.80
N GLY A 10 24.67 15.69 -11.31
CA GLY A 10 24.44 14.74 -10.21
C GLY A 10 23.85 15.40 -8.96
N ARG A 11 24.18 16.69 -8.71
CA ARG A 11 23.58 17.48 -7.60
C ARG A 11 22.11 17.76 -7.84
N HIS A 12 21.70 18.15 -9.04
CA HIS A 12 20.29 18.39 -9.38
C HIS A 12 19.46 17.09 -9.26
N ARG A 13 19.99 15.95 -9.73
CA ARG A 13 19.31 14.64 -9.57
C ARG A 13 19.05 14.29 -8.10
N LYS A 14 20.03 14.54 -7.22
CA LYS A 14 19.88 14.28 -5.77
C LYS A 14 18.86 15.23 -5.13
N LEU A 15 18.81 16.52 -5.53
CA LEU A 15 17.83 17.48 -5.01
C LEU A 15 16.40 17.12 -5.45
N VAL A 16 16.21 16.75 -6.73
CA VAL A 16 14.92 16.26 -7.21
C VAL A 16 14.50 15.00 -6.46
N PHE A 17 15.41 14.04 -6.26
CA PHE A 17 15.13 12.85 -5.49
C PHE A 17 14.75 13.18 -4.04
N GLY A 18 15.41 14.13 -3.41
CA GLY A 18 15.00 14.67 -2.10
C GLY A 18 13.58 15.20 -2.11
N GLY A 19 13.19 15.94 -3.15
CA GLY A 19 11.81 16.40 -3.35
C GLY A 19 10.81 15.25 -3.51
N LEU A 20 11.18 14.18 -4.24
CA LEU A 20 10.34 12.97 -4.35
C LEU A 20 10.20 12.25 -3.02
N MET A 21 11.26 12.17 -2.22
CA MET A 21 11.22 11.56 -0.88
C MET A 21 10.35 12.37 0.08
N LEU A 22 10.42 13.70 0.03
CA LEU A 22 9.53 14.57 0.81
C LEU A 22 8.06 14.42 0.40
N ALA A 23 7.77 14.30 -0.90
CA ALA A 23 6.42 14.04 -1.40
C ALA A 23 5.90 12.68 -0.91
N GLY A 24 6.75 11.64 -0.95
CA GLY A 24 6.44 10.31 -0.42
C GLY A 24 6.23 10.32 1.10
N LEU A 25 7.09 11.03 1.83
CA LEU A 25 6.98 11.21 3.29
C LEU A 25 5.66 11.88 3.66
N MET A 26 5.33 12.98 3.00
CA MET A 26 4.08 13.72 3.20
C MET A 26 2.86 12.82 2.98
N SER A 27 2.80 12.10 1.85
CA SER A 27 1.68 11.20 1.54
C SER A 27 1.57 10.03 2.53
N SER A 28 2.70 9.48 2.99
CA SER A 28 2.73 8.37 3.94
C SER A 28 2.41 8.82 5.37
N LEU A 29 2.89 10.00 5.79
CA LEU A 29 2.55 10.60 7.08
C LEU A 29 1.05 10.88 7.16
N ASP A 30 0.47 11.48 6.12
CA ASP A 30 -0.95 11.80 6.07
C ASP A 30 -1.83 10.55 6.28
N ALA A 31 -1.43 9.41 5.71
CA ALA A 31 -2.15 8.16 5.88
C ALA A 31 -2.06 7.59 7.30
N THR A 32 -0.96 7.81 8.02
CA THR A 32 -0.70 7.21 9.34
C THR A 32 -1.09 8.13 10.51
N VAL A 33 -0.90 9.44 10.37
CA VAL A 33 -1.23 10.47 11.37
C VAL A 33 -2.73 10.51 11.65
N LEU A 34 -3.56 10.31 10.63
CA LEU A 34 -5.01 10.40 10.73
C LEU A 34 -5.61 9.42 11.75
N GLY A 35 -5.04 8.21 11.84
CA GLY A 35 -5.58 7.16 12.72
C GLY A 35 -5.74 7.58 14.17
N THR A 36 -4.81 8.35 14.69
CA THR A 36 -4.83 8.87 16.08
C THR A 36 -5.78 10.05 16.27
N ALA A 37 -6.04 10.82 15.21
CA ALA A 37 -6.92 11.99 15.25
C ALA A 37 -8.41 11.66 15.06
N LEU A 38 -8.74 10.47 14.52
CA LEU A 38 -10.12 10.09 14.18
C LEU A 38 -11.13 10.25 15.32
N PRO A 39 -10.86 9.80 16.58
CA PRO A 39 -11.81 9.96 17.67
C PRO A 39 -12.14 11.44 17.97
N THR A 40 -11.12 12.30 17.98
CA THR A 40 -11.28 13.74 18.22
C THR A 40 -12.04 14.42 17.09
N ILE A 41 -11.79 14.02 15.83
CA ILE A 41 -12.53 14.52 14.66
C ILE A 41 -14.03 14.20 14.77
N VAL A 42 -14.38 12.99 15.21
CA VAL A 42 -15.78 12.61 15.43
C VAL A 42 -16.39 13.41 16.58
N GLY A 43 -15.63 13.65 17.65
CA GLY A 43 -16.11 14.48 18.75
C GLY A 43 -16.42 15.92 18.33
N ASP A 44 -15.64 16.49 17.40
CA ASP A 44 -15.79 17.89 16.94
C ASP A 44 -16.82 18.04 15.79
N LEU A 45 -16.80 17.15 14.81
CA LEU A 45 -17.64 17.23 13.60
C LEU A 45 -18.90 16.34 13.64
N GLY A 46 -19.00 15.45 14.63
CA GLY A 46 -20.03 14.41 14.66
C GLY A 46 -19.89 13.37 13.54
N GLY A 47 -20.92 12.56 13.31
CA GLY A 47 -20.99 11.65 12.19
C GLY A 47 -20.16 10.37 12.37
N LEU A 48 -20.27 9.74 13.53
CA LEU A 48 -19.61 8.44 13.84
C LEU A 48 -19.90 7.37 12.79
N ASP A 49 -21.11 7.35 12.24
CA ASP A 49 -21.57 6.47 11.16
C ASP A 49 -20.76 6.64 9.86
N ARG A 50 -20.10 7.78 9.68
CA ARG A 50 -19.32 8.16 8.48
C ARG A 50 -17.80 8.12 8.71
N LEU A 51 -17.34 7.82 9.91
CA LEU A 51 -15.93 7.85 10.29
C LEU A 51 -15.03 7.05 9.32
N ALA A 52 -15.44 5.83 9.00
CA ALA A 52 -14.69 4.97 8.08
C ALA A 52 -14.49 5.60 6.68
N TRP A 53 -15.43 6.46 6.24
CA TRP A 53 -15.34 7.11 4.95
C TRP A 53 -14.20 8.12 4.84
N VAL A 54 -13.73 8.68 5.95
CA VAL A 54 -12.58 9.63 5.96
C VAL A 54 -11.32 8.95 5.41
N SER A 55 -11.07 7.71 5.79
CA SER A 55 -9.96 6.91 5.26
C SER A 55 -10.31 6.24 3.94
N THR A 56 -11.51 5.67 3.81
CA THR A 56 -11.94 4.94 2.61
C THR A 56 -11.96 5.83 1.37
N ALA A 57 -12.46 7.08 1.46
CA ALA A 57 -12.51 8.01 0.35
C ALA A 57 -11.10 8.34 -0.19
N TYR A 58 -10.13 8.52 0.70
CA TYR A 58 -8.73 8.75 0.33
C TYR A 58 -8.12 7.53 -0.38
N VAL A 59 -8.24 6.34 0.23
CA VAL A 59 -7.68 5.09 -0.33
C VAL A 59 -8.32 4.78 -1.68
N LEU A 60 -9.63 4.91 -1.80
CA LEU A 60 -10.37 4.68 -3.04
C LEU A 60 -9.90 5.61 -4.15
N ALA A 61 -9.87 6.93 -3.88
CA ALA A 61 -9.42 7.91 -4.85
C ALA A 61 -7.95 7.67 -5.26
N THR A 62 -7.07 7.33 -4.30
CA THR A 62 -5.67 6.97 -4.56
C THR A 62 -5.58 5.75 -5.48
N SER A 63 -6.34 4.69 -5.18
CA SER A 63 -6.31 3.43 -5.93
C SER A 63 -6.75 3.59 -7.38
N VAL A 64 -7.74 4.45 -7.63
CA VAL A 64 -8.20 4.80 -8.99
C VAL A 64 -7.17 5.66 -9.72
N THR A 65 -6.57 6.62 -9.01
CA THR A 65 -5.71 7.63 -9.66
C THR A 65 -4.29 7.13 -9.92
N VAL A 66 -3.77 6.17 -9.16
CA VAL A 66 -2.41 5.63 -9.36
C VAL A 66 -2.18 5.10 -10.79
N PRO A 67 -2.97 4.14 -11.33
CA PRO A 67 -2.75 3.64 -12.68
C PRO A 67 -2.97 4.73 -13.73
N LEU A 68 -3.95 5.59 -13.53
CA LEU A 68 -4.27 6.71 -14.42
C LEU A 68 -3.10 7.71 -14.50
N SER A 69 -2.56 8.14 -13.37
CA SER A 69 -1.51 9.14 -13.33
C SER A 69 -0.18 8.63 -13.87
N GLY A 70 0.10 7.33 -13.80
CA GLY A 70 1.24 6.73 -14.50
C GLY A 70 1.15 6.96 -16.01
N ARG A 71 0.00 6.69 -16.60
CA ARG A 71 -0.23 6.93 -18.04
C ARG A 71 -0.27 8.41 -18.38
N LEU A 72 -0.95 9.23 -17.58
CA LEU A 72 -0.96 10.68 -17.77
C LEU A 72 0.46 11.28 -17.72
N GLY A 73 1.32 10.75 -16.85
CA GLY A 73 2.73 11.13 -16.79
C GLY A 73 3.50 10.82 -18.07
N ASP A 74 3.27 9.67 -18.67
CA ASP A 74 3.88 9.27 -19.94
C ASP A 74 3.36 10.13 -21.11
N LEU A 75 2.09 10.51 -21.10
CA LEU A 75 1.43 11.27 -22.17
C LEU A 75 1.66 12.78 -22.07
N PHE A 76 1.50 13.37 -20.90
CA PHE A 76 1.53 14.83 -20.69
C PHE A 76 2.82 15.36 -20.07
N GLY A 77 3.70 14.44 -19.66
CA GLY A 77 4.99 14.74 -19.02
C GLY A 77 4.91 14.62 -17.50
N ARG A 78 5.80 13.81 -16.95
CA ARG A 78 5.85 13.44 -15.54
C ARG A 78 6.03 14.61 -14.58
N ARG A 79 6.78 15.64 -15.02
CA ARG A 79 6.94 16.87 -14.23
C ARG A 79 5.60 17.57 -13.98
N ARG A 80 4.75 17.67 -15.02
CA ARG A 80 3.43 18.32 -14.89
C ARG A 80 2.52 17.52 -13.96
N VAL A 81 2.43 16.20 -14.14
CA VAL A 81 1.59 15.34 -13.31
C VAL A 81 2.05 15.36 -11.86
N LEU A 82 3.36 15.34 -11.59
CA LEU A 82 3.88 15.45 -10.24
C LEU A 82 3.56 16.80 -9.59
N LEU A 83 3.77 17.91 -10.31
CA LEU A 83 3.48 19.26 -9.77
C LEU A 83 1.98 19.47 -9.53
N THR A 84 1.11 19.01 -10.45
CA THR A 84 -0.35 19.05 -10.21
C THR A 84 -0.76 18.18 -9.04
N GLY A 85 -0.13 17.01 -8.87
CA GLY A 85 -0.31 16.16 -7.69
C GLY A 85 0.12 16.85 -6.39
N LEU A 86 1.31 17.48 -6.36
CA LEU A 86 1.81 18.21 -5.19
C LEU A 86 0.86 19.36 -4.81
N LEU A 87 0.50 20.20 -5.77
CA LEU A 87 -0.40 21.35 -5.52
C LEU A 87 -1.79 20.89 -5.13
N GLY A 88 -2.32 19.85 -5.79
CA GLY A 88 -3.61 19.25 -5.44
C GLY A 88 -3.62 18.63 -4.04
N PHE A 89 -2.53 17.97 -3.65
CA PHE A 89 -2.39 17.41 -2.30
C PHE A 89 -2.34 18.51 -1.23
N LEU A 90 -1.56 19.56 -1.46
CA LEU A 90 -1.50 20.72 -0.57
C LEU A 90 -2.85 21.42 -0.42
N ALA A 91 -3.53 21.68 -1.53
CA ALA A 91 -4.86 22.27 -1.52
C ALA A 91 -5.88 21.38 -0.80
N GLY A 92 -5.85 20.06 -1.09
CA GLY A 92 -6.69 19.07 -0.41
C GLY A 92 -6.40 19.01 1.10
N SER A 93 -5.12 19.04 1.49
CA SER A 93 -4.72 19.05 2.90
C SER A 93 -5.19 20.30 3.63
N ALA A 94 -5.00 21.47 3.02
CA ALA A 94 -5.49 22.74 3.58
C ALA A 94 -7.02 22.72 3.72
N ALA A 95 -7.74 22.20 2.71
CA ALA A 95 -9.18 22.08 2.75
C ALA A 95 -9.67 21.09 3.83
N CYS A 96 -8.98 19.95 4.02
CA CYS A 96 -9.27 19.01 5.10
C CYS A 96 -9.13 19.67 6.49
N GLY A 97 -8.05 20.43 6.70
CA GLY A 97 -7.84 21.17 7.96
C GLY A 97 -8.87 22.26 8.20
N ALA A 98 -9.46 22.84 7.14
CA ALA A 98 -10.51 23.84 7.20
C ALA A 98 -11.94 23.25 7.13
N ALA A 99 -12.11 21.93 7.10
CA ALA A 99 -13.40 21.28 6.91
C ALA A 99 -14.40 21.66 8.02
N PRO A 100 -15.60 22.17 7.65
CA PRO A 100 -16.61 22.58 8.63
C PRO A 100 -17.51 21.41 9.07
N THR A 101 -17.58 20.32 8.29
CA THR A 101 -18.42 19.15 8.59
C THR A 101 -17.73 17.86 8.14
N MET A 102 -18.15 16.74 8.71
CA MET A 102 -17.66 15.40 8.32
C MET A 102 -17.83 15.15 6.81
N THR A 103 -18.91 15.57 6.20
CA THR A 103 -19.15 15.39 4.74
C THR A 103 -18.09 16.14 3.90
N TRP A 104 -17.81 17.39 4.23
CA TRP A 104 -16.78 18.16 3.54
C TRP A 104 -15.39 17.55 3.75
N LEU A 105 -15.10 17.07 4.97
CA LEU A 105 -13.85 16.36 5.24
C LEU A 105 -13.70 15.14 4.31
N ILE A 106 -14.73 14.32 4.17
CA ILE A 106 -14.73 13.15 3.28
C ILE A 106 -14.50 13.56 1.82
N VAL A 107 -15.17 14.60 1.33
CA VAL A 107 -14.98 15.11 -0.04
C VAL A 107 -13.55 15.60 -0.26
N PHE A 108 -13.01 16.38 0.68
CA PHE A 108 -11.63 16.86 0.59
C PHE A 108 -10.61 15.74 0.71
N ARG A 109 -10.89 14.70 1.50
CA ARG A 109 -10.08 13.47 1.55
C ARG A 109 -10.06 12.73 0.21
N ALA A 110 -11.17 12.67 -0.50
CA ALA A 110 -11.19 12.09 -1.85
C ALA A 110 -10.32 12.89 -2.83
N LEU A 111 -10.40 14.22 -2.80
CA LEU A 111 -9.55 15.09 -3.64
C LEU A 111 -8.05 14.94 -3.28
N GLN A 112 -7.72 14.92 -1.99
CA GLN A 112 -6.37 14.71 -1.50
C GLN A 112 -5.84 13.33 -1.88
N GLY A 113 -6.66 12.27 -1.78
CA GLY A 113 -6.32 10.92 -2.20
C GLY A 113 -6.04 10.81 -3.70
N ALA A 114 -6.83 11.48 -4.54
CA ALA A 114 -6.57 11.54 -5.98
C ALA A 114 -5.20 12.20 -6.27
N ALA A 115 -4.88 13.27 -5.57
CA ALA A 115 -3.57 13.92 -5.68
C ALA A 115 -2.44 13.00 -5.17
N ALA A 116 -2.64 12.26 -4.08
CA ALA A 116 -1.69 11.27 -3.56
C ALA A 116 -1.37 10.18 -4.59
N GLY A 117 -2.37 9.71 -5.35
CA GLY A 117 -2.16 8.77 -6.46
C GLY A 117 -1.19 9.30 -7.52
N CYS A 118 -1.29 10.59 -7.85
CA CYS A 118 -0.34 11.25 -8.75
C CYS A 118 1.08 11.28 -8.17
N LEU A 119 1.23 11.54 -6.86
CA LEU A 119 2.53 11.58 -6.19
C LEU A 119 3.20 10.21 -6.19
N LEU A 120 2.48 9.17 -5.74
CA LEU A 120 3.02 7.81 -5.64
C LEU A 120 3.44 7.26 -7.00
N SER A 121 2.58 7.37 -8.01
CA SER A 121 2.90 6.95 -9.37
C SER A 121 4.12 7.69 -9.93
N SER A 122 4.15 9.02 -9.79
CA SER A 122 5.25 9.86 -10.29
C SER A 122 6.56 9.59 -9.57
N MET A 123 6.55 9.32 -8.27
CA MET A 123 7.75 9.02 -7.48
C MET A 123 8.50 7.81 -8.05
N PHE A 124 7.79 6.72 -8.32
CA PHE A 124 8.40 5.51 -8.88
C PHE A 124 8.82 5.69 -10.35
N ALA A 125 7.98 6.32 -11.18
CA ALA A 125 8.27 6.54 -12.58
C ALA A 125 9.49 7.47 -12.76
N LEU A 126 9.56 8.58 -12.03
CA LEU A 126 10.67 9.53 -12.08
C LEU A 126 11.97 8.94 -11.55
N THR A 127 11.92 8.08 -10.54
CA THR A 127 13.12 7.35 -10.11
C THR A 127 13.67 6.50 -11.27
N GLY A 128 12.76 5.96 -12.10
CA GLY A 128 13.11 5.27 -13.34
C GLY A 128 13.78 6.13 -14.40
N ASP A 129 13.41 7.43 -14.50
CA ASP A 129 14.00 8.36 -15.47
C ASP A 129 15.32 8.98 -15.01
N LEU A 130 15.43 9.22 -13.70
CA LEU A 130 16.54 9.97 -13.12
C LEU A 130 17.80 9.13 -12.93
N PHE A 131 17.64 7.83 -12.75
CA PHE A 131 18.73 6.94 -12.35
C PHE A 131 18.88 5.75 -13.28
N GLU A 132 20.13 5.33 -13.50
CA GLU A 132 20.44 4.09 -14.22
C GLU A 132 19.92 2.86 -13.46
N PRO A 133 19.65 1.73 -14.13
CA PRO A 133 19.02 0.56 -13.51
C PRO A 133 19.70 0.07 -12.22
N ARG A 134 21.04 0.10 -12.16
CA ARG A 134 21.79 -0.30 -10.96
C ARG A 134 21.64 0.70 -9.81
N GLU A 135 21.64 2.00 -10.12
CA GLU A 135 21.41 3.06 -9.15
C GLU A 135 19.97 3.07 -8.64
N ARG A 136 18.98 2.82 -9.52
CA ARG A 136 17.55 2.76 -9.17
C ARG A 136 17.28 1.87 -7.97
N ALA A 137 17.86 0.66 -7.96
CA ALA A 137 17.68 -0.29 -6.88
C ALA A 137 18.09 0.30 -5.52
N ARG A 138 19.17 1.08 -5.48
CA ARG A 138 19.61 1.77 -4.27
C ARG A 138 18.65 2.89 -3.87
N TYR A 139 18.26 3.75 -4.83
CA TYR A 139 17.37 4.89 -4.55
C TYR A 139 15.95 4.44 -4.19
N GLN A 140 15.44 3.39 -4.80
CA GLN A 140 14.17 2.78 -4.42
C GLN A 140 14.20 2.20 -3.00
N GLY A 141 15.36 1.71 -2.52
CA GLY A 141 15.54 1.29 -1.13
C GLY A 141 15.29 2.43 -0.12
N TYR A 142 15.59 3.68 -0.47
CA TYR A 142 15.28 4.83 0.41
C TYR A 142 13.77 5.11 0.51
N SER A 143 12.97 4.68 -0.45
CA SER A 143 11.50 4.79 -0.34
C SER A 143 10.97 3.94 0.81
N ALA A 144 11.58 2.78 1.10
CA ALA A 144 11.23 1.96 2.26
C ALA A 144 11.50 2.68 3.59
N LEU A 145 12.58 3.48 3.65
CA LEU A 145 12.89 4.31 4.82
C LEU A 145 11.80 5.37 5.05
N VAL A 146 11.32 6.01 3.99
CA VAL A 146 10.23 6.98 4.07
C VAL A 146 8.98 6.35 4.68
N PHE A 147 8.58 5.17 4.22
CA PHE A 147 7.43 4.46 4.77
C PHE A 147 7.64 4.04 6.23
N ALA A 148 8.83 3.54 6.59
CA ALA A 148 9.15 3.14 7.96
C ALA A 148 9.13 4.35 8.92
N VAL A 149 9.73 5.47 8.52
CA VAL A 149 9.71 6.72 9.31
C VAL A 149 8.27 7.22 9.50
N SER A 150 7.47 7.22 8.42
CA SER A 150 6.06 7.66 8.48
C SER A 150 5.23 6.79 9.41
N SER A 151 5.46 5.48 9.42
CA SER A 151 4.70 4.54 10.26
C SER A 151 4.94 4.76 11.75
N ILE A 152 6.10 5.29 12.13
CA ILE A 152 6.45 5.60 13.52
C ILE A 152 6.10 7.05 13.85
N ALA A 153 6.58 7.99 13.03
CA ALA A 153 6.40 9.43 13.26
C ALA A 153 4.94 9.87 13.12
N GLY A 154 4.15 9.17 12.28
CA GLY A 154 2.76 9.50 12.04
C GLY A 154 1.92 9.47 13.32
N PRO A 155 1.74 8.31 13.96
CA PRO A 155 0.95 8.21 15.19
C PRO A 155 1.47 9.13 16.31
N LEU A 156 2.79 9.29 16.45
CA LEU A 156 3.38 10.19 17.45
C LEU A 156 3.02 11.65 17.17
N ALA A 157 3.24 12.11 15.93
CA ALA A 157 2.89 13.47 15.54
C ALA A 157 1.38 13.72 15.64
N GLY A 158 0.56 12.73 15.23
CA GLY A 158 -0.88 12.82 15.29
C GLY A 158 -1.40 12.93 16.71
N GLY A 159 -0.91 12.12 17.63
CA GLY A 159 -1.26 12.20 19.06
C GLY A 159 -0.87 13.56 19.63
N VAL A 160 0.39 13.97 19.50
CA VAL A 160 0.89 15.25 20.04
C VAL A 160 0.11 16.45 19.48
N LEU A 161 -0.14 16.48 18.17
CA LEU A 161 -0.88 17.59 17.55
C LEU A 161 -2.34 17.61 17.98
N THR A 162 -2.96 16.44 18.12
CA THR A 162 -4.37 16.34 18.53
C THR A 162 -4.56 16.73 20.00
N ASP A 163 -3.65 16.32 20.88
CA ASP A 163 -3.74 16.54 22.32
C ASP A 163 -3.38 17.98 22.71
N HIS A 164 -2.40 18.61 22.03
CA HIS A 164 -1.84 19.89 22.44
C HIS A 164 -2.24 21.09 21.57
N ALA A 165 -2.80 20.85 20.38
CA ALA A 165 -3.20 21.91 19.46
C ALA A 165 -4.63 21.72 18.94
N SER A 166 -4.79 21.00 17.83
CA SER A 166 -6.08 20.63 17.23
C SER A 166 -5.84 19.53 16.19
N TRP A 167 -6.81 18.66 16.01
CA TRP A 167 -6.78 17.66 14.94
C TRP A 167 -6.56 18.27 13.53
N ARG A 168 -6.92 19.53 13.33
CA ARG A 168 -6.73 20.25 12.07
C ARG A 168 -5.26 20.38 11.68
N TRP A 169 -4.36 20.47 12.66
CA TRP A 169 -2.91 20.53 12.43
C TRP A 169 -2.31 19.24 11.86
N VAL A 170 -3.00 18.12 12.01
CA VAL A 170 -2.64 16.86 11.34
C VAL A 170 -2.58 17.05 9.82
N PHE A 171 -3.49 17.83 9.27
CA PHE A 171 -3.50 18.16 7.84
C PHE A 171 -2.53 19.29 7.50
N TYR A 172 -2.42 20.31 8.33
CA TYR A 172 -1.51 21.44 8.09
C TYR A 172 -0.03 21.05 8.18
N LEU A 173 0.32 19.97 8.86
CA LEU A 173 1.67 19.39 8.88
C LEU A 173 2.20 19.10 7.47
N ASN A 174 1.31 18.77 6.53
CA ASN A 174 1.68 18.49 5.15
C ASN A 174 2.11 19.74 4.37
N LEU A 175 1.69 20.94 4.78
CA LEU A 175 1.94 22.18 4.02
C LEU A 175 3.43 22.53 3.93
N PRO A 176 4.20 22.61 5.02
CA PRO A 176 5.63 22.93 4.93
C PRO A 176 6.41 21.87 4.13
N LEU A 177 6.10 20.59 4.32
CA LEU A 177 6.76 19.49 3.61
C LEU A 177 6.45 19.55 2.10
N GLY A 178 5.20 19.78 1.75
CA GLY A 178 4.76 19.84 0.37
C GLY A 178 5.25 21.11 -0.36
N VAL A 179 5.32 22.26 0.31
CA VAL A 179 5.93 23.47 -0.26
C VAL A 179 7.40 23.23 -0.57
N ALA A 180 8.16 22.62 0.36
CA ALA A 180 9.56 22.29 0.15
C ALA A 180 9.73 21.27 -1.00
N ALA A 181 8.91 20.22 -1.06
CA ALA A 181 8.91 19.25 -2.15
C ALA A 181 8.59 19.92 -3.49
N THR A 182 7.56 20.77 -3.54
CA THR A 182 7.15 21.51 -4.74
C THR A 182 8.27 22.43 -5.21
N ALA A 183 8.92 23.17 -4.33
CA ALA A 183 10.03 24.06 -4.66
C ALA A 183 11.21 23.26 -5.26
N LEU A 184 11.61 22.15 -4.64
CA LEU A 184 12.69 21.31 -5.15
C LEU A 184 12.37 20.76 -6.54
N VAL A 185 11.15 20.26 -6.75
CA VAL A 185 10.72 19.70 -8.04
C VAL A 185 10.60 20.81 -9.09
N ALA A 186 9.98 21.95 -8.76
CA ALA A 186 9.76 23.03 -9.70
C ALA A 186 11.08 23.67 -10.18
N LEU A 187 12.06 23.84 -9.28
CA LEU A 187 13.33 24.49 -9.58
C LEU A 187 14.32 23.56 -10.28
N PHE A 188 14.39 22.30 -9.90
CA PHE A 188 15.48 21.41 -10.31
C PHE A 188 15.06 20.28 -11.28
N LEU A 189 13.76 19.90 -11.35
CA LEU A 189 13.31 18.87 -12.30
C LEU A 189 13.15 19.46 -13.70
N ARG A 190 14.05 19.08 -14.58
CA ARG A 190 14.03 19.43 -16.00
C ARG A 190 13.93 18.16 -16.83
N LEU A 191 12.77 17.93 -17.42
CA LEU A 191 12.52 16.81 -18.32
C LEU A 191 12.04 17.34 -19.67
N PRO A 192 12.45 16.71 -20.79
CA PRO A 192 11.94 17.07 -22.11
C PRO A 192 10.42 16.90 -22.13
N ALA A 193 9.74 17.85 -22.78
CA ALA A 193 8.30 17.76 -22.98
C ALA A 193 7.98 16.60 -23.93
N PRO A 194 6.92 15.82 -23.66
CA PRO A 194 6.47 14.80 -24.60
C PRO A 194 6.07 15.45 -25.94
N ARG A 195 6.38 14.77 -27.04
CA ARG A 195 6.04 15.23 -28.40
C ARG A 195 4.79 14.51 -28.87
N GLY A 196 3.81 15.23 -29.39
CA GLY A 196 2.58 14.70 -29.97
C GLY A 196 1.31 15.24 -29.33
N ARG A 197 0.16 14.85 -29.88
CA ARG A 197 -1.17 15.13 -29.31
C ARG A 197 -1.65 13.84 -28.64
N PRO A 198 -1.55 13.73 -27.31
CA PRO A 198 -1.97 12.52 -26.62
C PRO A 198 -3.49 12.35 -26.74
N ARG A 199 -3.92 11.11 -26.96
CA ARG A 199 -5.34 10.74 -26.89
C ARG A 199 -5.59 10.13 -25.52
N ILE A 200 -6.65 10.59 -24.85
CA ILE A 200 -7.05 10.08 -23.53
C ILE A 200 -8.04 8.95 -23.75
N ASP A 201 -7.79 7.80 -23.13
CA ASP A 201 -8.75 6.69 -23.08
C ASP A 201 -9.78 6.93 -21.97
N PHE A 202 -10.83 7.70 -22.27
CA PHE A 202 -11.89 7.96 -21.31
C PHE A 202 -12.65 6.70 -20.91
N ALA A 203 -12.84 5.76 -21.85
CA ALA A 203 -13.52 4.50 -21.57
C ALA A 203 -12.74 3.66 -20.57
N GLY A 204 -11.42 3.49 -20.80
CA GLY A 204 -10.53 2.79 -19.86
C GLY A 204 -10.51 3.46 -18.49
N ILE A 205 -10.47 4.81 -18.42
CA ILE A 205 -10.51 5.56 -17.14
C ILE A 205 -11.79 5.24 -16.35
N VAL A 206 -12.95 5.35 -16.98
CA VAL A 206 -14.24 5.15 -16.31
C VAL A 206 -14.40 3.69 -15.89
N LEU A 207 -14.08 2.74 -16.77
CA LEU A 207 -14.21 1.31 -16.48
C LEU A 207 -13.27 0.88 -15.36
N LEU A 208 -11.99 1.28 -15.42
CA LEU A 208 -11.03 0.96 -14.36
C LEU A 208 -11.40 1.63 -13.04
N GLY A 209 -11.79 2.90 -13.09
CA GLY A 209 -12.23 3.64 -11.91
C GLY A 209 -13.44 2.98 -11.23
N ALA A 210 -14.45 2.61 -12.00
CA ALA A 210 -15.63 1.90 -11.50
C ALA A 210 -15.28 0.49 -10.97
N ALA A 211 -14.43 -0.26 -11.70
CA ALA A 211 -13.98 -1.59 -11.28
C ALA A 211 -13.24 -1.55 -9.95
N VAL A 212 -12.25 -0.65 -9.81
CA VAL A 212 -11.47 -0.46 -8.57
C VAL A 212 -12.37 0.02 -7.44
N THR A 213 -13.33 0.90 -7.73
CA THR A 213 -14.30 1.39 -6.74
C THR A 213 -15.17 0.24 -6.21
N CYS A 214 -15.79 -0.55 -7.10
CA CYS A 214 -16.58 -1.72 -6.70
C CYS A 214 -15.72 -2.73 -5.92
N PHE A 215 -14.50 -2.98 -6.36
CA PHE A 215 -13.57 -3.88 -5.68
C PHE A 215 -13.21 -3.38 -4.28
N THR A 216 -12.87 -2.10 -4.14
CA THR A 216 -12.51 -1.51 -2.85
C THR A 216 -13.70 -1.51 -1.88
N LEU A 217 -14.91 -1.19 -2.36
CA LEU A 217 -16.11 -1.25 -1.54
C LEU A 217 -16.45 -2.69 -1.16
N PHE A 218 -16.36 -3.63 -2.11
CA PHE A 218 -16.50 -5.06 -1.83
C PHE A 218 -15.57 -5.50 -0.71
N THR A 219 -14.26 -5.23 -0.83
CA THR A 219 -13.26 -5.67 0.16
C THR A 219 -13.40 -4.94 1.51
N SER A 220 -13.89 -3.70 1.53
CA SER A 220 -14.06 -2.93 2.77
C SER A 220 -15.35 -3.24 3.52
N TRP A 221 -16.42 -3.62 2.81
CA TRP A 221 -17.74 -3.81 3.41
C TRP A 221 -18.07 -5.27 3.72
N ALA A 222 -17.46 -6.21 2.99
CA ALA A 222 -17.68 -7.63 3.21
C ALA A 222 -17.18 -8.06 4.60
N GLY A 223 -18.07 -8.68 5.37
CA GLY A 223 -17.78 -9.15 6.73
C GLY A 223 -17.69 -8.06 7.81
N THR A 224 -17.73 -6.76 7.42
CA THR A 224 -17.69 -5.63 8.36
C THR A 224 -19.04 -4.91 8.46
N ARG A 225 -19.57 -4.45 7.34
CA ARG A 225 -20.85 -3.73 7.26
C ARG A 225 -22.00 -4.62 6.79
N TYR A 226 -21.69 -5.58 5.93
CA TYR A 226 -22.65 -6.53 5.36
C TYR A 226 -22.09 -7.95 5.44
N ALA A 227 -22.96 -8.93 5.68
CA ALA A 227 -22.58 -10.33 5.62
C ALA A 227 -22.04 -10.70 4.22
N TRP A 228 -21.09 -11.62 4.15
CA TRP A 228 -20.47 -12.07 2.90
C TRP A 228 -21.46 -12.52 1.83
N GLY A 229 -22.55 -13.22 2.23
CA GLY A 229 -23.62 -13.65 1.35
C GLY A 229 -24.68 -12.59 1.03
N SER A 230 -24.53 -11.35 1.49
CA SER A 230 -25.54 -10.31 1.25
C SER A 230 -25.62 -9.92 -0.22
N PRO A 231 -26.81 -9.56 -0.72
CA PRO A 231 -26.96 -9.10 -2.12
C PRO A 231 -26.05 -7.93 -2.46
N VAL A 232 -25.76 -7.04 -1.51
CA VAL A 232 -24.89 -5.87 -1.70
C VAL A 232 -23.45 -6.32 -1.97
N VAL A 233 -22.91 -7.23 -1.14
CA VAL A 233 -21.54 -7.74 -1.29
C VAL A 233 -21.39 -8.54 -2.58
N LEU A 234 -22.36 -9.41 -2.88
CA LEU A 234 -22.35 -10.22 -4.10
C LEU A 234 -22.50 -9.35 -5.37
N SER A 235 -23.34 -8.30 -5.32
CA SER A 235 -23.46 -7.38 -6.45
C SER A 235 -22.19 -6.55 -6.68
N LEU A 236 -21.52 -6.09 -5.63
CA LEU A 236 -20.24 -5.40 -5.75
C LEU A 236 -19.14 -6.30 -6.31
N ALA A 237 -19.07 -7.55 -5.86
CA ALA A 237 -18.12 -8.53 -6.38
C ALA A 237 -18.38 -8.82 -7.88
N ALA A 238 -19.64 -9.10 -8.24
CA ALA A 238 -20.03 -9.33 -9.63
C ALA A 238 -19.78 -8.09 -10.51
N ALA A 239 -20.18 -6.90 -10.05
CA ALA A 239 -19.94 -5.66 -10.76
C ALA A 239 -18.44 -5.41 -10.97
N SER A 240 -17.62 -5.63 -9.94
CA SER A 240 -16.16 -5.51 -10.05
C SER A 240 -15.61 -6.47 -11.13
N ALA A 241 -15.99 -7.75 -11.10
CA ALA A 241 -15.53 -8.73 -12.07
C ALA A 241 -15.94 -8.37 -13.51
N VAL A 242 -17.19 -7.95 -13.72
CA VAL A 242 -17.71 -7.51 -15.02
C VAL A 242 -16.96 -6.27 -15.51
N LEU A 243 -16.80 -5.26 -14.65
CA LEU A 243 -16.11 -4.02 -15.01
C LEU A 243 -14.63 -4.22 -15.30
N PHE A 244 -13.90 -5.07 -14.53
CA PHE A 244 -12.52 -5.43 -14.86
C PHE A 244 -12.43 -6.16 -16.18
N THR A 245 -13.37 -7.06 -16.48
CA THR A 245 -13.41 -7.76 -17.77
C THR A 245 -13.67 -6.77 -18.90
N ALA A 246 -14.66 -5.89 -18.75
CA ALA A 246 -14.96 -4.85 -19.73
C ALA A 246 -13.78 -3.90 -19.94
N TRP A 247 -13.07 -3.53 -18.86
CA TRP A 247 -11.85 -2.73 -18.94
C TRP A 247 -10.75 -3.43 -19.73
N VAL A 248 -10.47 -4.71 -19.45
CA VAL A 248 -9.47 -5.48 -20.21
C VAL A 248 -9.81 -5.56 -21.70
N LEU A 249 -11.09 -5.70 -22.03
CA LEU A 249 -11.55 -5.72 -23.43
C LEU A 249 -11.39 -4.34 -24.09
N ALA A 250 -11.73 -3.26 -23.41
CA ALA A 250 -11.56 -1.89 -23.88
C ALA A 250 -10.09 -1.55 -24.13
N GLU A 251 -9.18 -1.90 -23.19
CA GLU A 251 -7.74 -1.68 -23.29
C GLU A 251 -7.10 -2.37 -24.52
N ARG A 252 -7.71 -3.47 -25.02
CA ARG A 252 -7.21 -4.17 -26.23
C ARG A 252 -7.43 -3.36 -27.51
N THR A 253 -8.42 -2.48 -27.52
CA THR A 253 -8.82 -1.68 -28.68
C THR A 253 -8.48 -0.20 -28.53
N ALA A 254 -8.09 0.23 -27.32
CA ALA A 254 -7.73 1.62 -27.03
C ALA A 254 -6.48 2.05 -27.81
N ALA A 255 -6.51 3.26 -28.36
CA ALA A 255 -5.35 3.84 -29.06
C ALA A 255 -4.19 4.13 -28.10
N GLU A 256 -4.51 4.57 -26.87
CA GLU A 256 -3.55 4.92 -25.82
C GLU A 256 -3.99 4.29 -24.48
N PRO A 257 -3.86 2.95 -24.33
CA PRO A 257 -4.36 2.23 -23.16
C PRO A 257 -3.66 2.67 -21.86
N ILE A 258 -4.37 2.60 -20.73
CA ILE A 258 -3.85 2.96 -19.39
C ILE A 258 -2.70 2.04 -18.99
N ILE A 259 -2.94 0.73 -19.09
CA ILE A 259 -1.90 -0.30 -18.91
C ILE A 259 -1.79 -1.08 -20.23
N PRO A 260 -0.84 -0.73 -21.10
CA PRO A 260 -0.76 -1.35 -22.41
C PRO A 260 -0.70 -2.87 -22.34
N PRO A 261 -1.63 -3.60 -22.98
CA PRO A 261 -1.64 -5.08 -22.98
C PRO A 261 -0.35 -5.69 -23.51
N ARG A 262 0.40 -4.95 -24.34
CA ARG A 262 1.72 -5.36 -24.83
C ARG A 262 2.76 -5.58 -23.71
N LEU A 263 2.61 -4.90 -22.55
CA LEU A 263 3.50 -5.11 -21.40
C LEU A 263 3.38 -6.53 -20.86
N PHE A 264 2.18 -7.11 -20.88
CA PHE A 264 1.95 -8.49 -20.43
C PHE A 264 2.46 -9.56 -21.40
N ARG A 265 2.90 -9.18 -22.62
CA ARG A 265 3.62 -10.08 -23.52
C ARG A 265 5.02 -10.40 -23.00
N ASP A 266 5.61 -9.47 -22.25
CA ASP A 266 6.83 -9.77 -21.50
C ASP A 266 6.44 -10.51 -20.21
N ARG A 267 6.90 -11.77 -20.13
CA ARG A 267 6.64 -12.62 -18.97
C ARG A 267 7.13 -11.99 -17.67
N SER A 268 8.22 -11.24 -17.70
CA SER A 268 8.80 -10.61 -16.52
C SER A 268 7.87 -9.56 -15.94
N PHE A 269 7.18 -8.77 -16.77
CA PHE A 269 6.17 -7.81 -16.31
C PHE A 269 4.97 -8.50 -15.65
N GLY A 270 4.41 -9.53 -16.30
CA GLY A 270 3.28 -10.29 -15.75
C GLY A 270 3.63 -10.94 -14.41
N VAL A 271 4.80 -11.57 -14.31
CA VAL A 271 5.29 -12.16 -13.05
C VAL A 271 5.51 -11.09 -11.99
N ALA A 272 6.06 -9.93 -12.37
CA ALA A 272 6.24 -8.81 -11.44
C ALA A 272 4.89 -8.34 -10.84
N CYS A 273 3.84 -8.23 -11.65
CA CYS A 273 2.50 -7.88 -11.18
C CYS A 273 1.94 -8.94 -10.23
N VAL A 274 2.08 -10.24 -10.53
CA VAL A 274 1.63 -11.34 -9.67
C VAL A 274 2.39 -11.32 -8.33
N VAL A 275 3.73 -11.23 -8.35
CA VAL A 275 4.54 -11.17 -7.13
C VAL A 275 4.22 -9.93 -6.31
N ALA A 276 3.93 -8.78 -6.96
CA ALA A 276 3.48 -7.57 -6.26
C ALA A 276 2.13 -7.77 -5.57
N ALA A 277 1.16 -8.39 -6.26
CA ALA A 277 -0.17 -8.67 -5.71
C ALA A 277 -0.09 -9.63 -4.52
N VAL A 278 0.64 -10.75 -4.67
CA VAL A 278 0.87 -11.71 -3.58
C VAL A 278 1.59 -11.06 -2.42
N GLY A 279 2.67 -10.29 -2.68
CA GLY A 279 3.40 -9.56 -1.63
C GLY A 279 2.54 -8.50 -0.93
N GLY A 280 1.60 -7.88 -1.64
CA GLY A 280 0.58 -7.01 -1.06
C GLY A 280 -0.34 -7.76 -0.10
N ALA A 281 -0.90 -8.88 -0.55
CA ALA A 281 -1.79 -9.71 0.26
C ALA A 281 -1.08 -10.26 1.49
N THR A 282 0.07 -10.92 1.32
CA THR A 282 0.77 -11.63 2.40
C THR A 282 1.62 -10.72 3.31
N GLY A 283 2.11 -9.59 2.80
CA GLY A 283 2.86 -8.62 3.60
C GLY A 283 1.94 -7.65 4.32
N PHE A 284 1.38 -6.69 3.57
CA PHE A 284 0.55 -5.63 4.16
C PHE A 284 -0.84 -6.09 4.56
N GLY A 285 -1.44 -7.04 3.80
CA GLY A 285 -2.76 -7.60 4.13
C GLY A 285 -2.75 -8.31 5.48
N LEU A 286 -1.76 -9.16 5.76
CA LEU A 286 -1.61 -9.84 7.05
C LEU A 286 -1.20 -8.88 8.17
N ALA A 287 -0.31 -7.91 7.88
CA ALA A 287 0.18 -6.97 8.88
C ALA A 287 -0.96 -6.15 9.53
N THR A 288 -2.05 -5.92 8.80
CA THR A 288 -3.22 -5.18 9.30
C THR A 288 -3.91 -5.91 10.47
N TYR A 289 -3.83 -7.24 10.52
CA TYR A 289 -4.47 -8.05 11.56
C TYR A 289 -3.59 -8.28 12.79
N LEU A 290 -2.27 -8.13 12.69
CA LEU A 290 -1.34 -8.38 13.80
C LEU A 290 -1.59 -7.51 15.04
N PRO A 291 -1.86 -6.19 14.94
CA PRO A 291 -2.19 -5.39 16.11
C PRO A 291 -3.42 -5.88 16.86
N MET A 292 -4.42 -6.38 16.13
CA MET A 292 -5.63 -6.93 16.67
C MET A 292 -5.35 -8.21 17.49
N PHE A 293 -4.47 -9.09 17.00
CA PHE A 293 -4.01 -10.25 17.75
C PHE A 293 -3.39 -9.83 19.09
N PHE A 294 -2.49 -8.85 19.09
CA PHE A 294 -1.82 -8.40 20.30
C PHE A 294 -2.78 -7.72 21.30
N GLN A 295 -3.79 -7.00 20.80
CA GLN A 295 -4.79 -6.37 21.67
C GLN A 295 -5.70 -7.40 22.33
N VAL A 296 -6.23 -8.36 21.56
CA VAL A 296 -7.22 -9.33 22.07
C VAL A 296 -6.55 -10.47 22.84
N VAL A 297 -5.47 -11.06 22.28
CA VAL A 297 -4.79 -12.21 22.89
C VAL A 297 -3.75 -11.76 23.90
N GLY A 298 -2.96 -10.75 23.55
CA GLY A 298 -1.87 -10.23 24.38
C GLY A 298 -2.33 -9.23 25.46
N GLY A 299 -3.56 -8.74 25.41
CA GLY A 299 -4.08 -7.75 26.38
C GLY A 299 -3.34 -6.42 26.38
N VAL A 300 -2.63 -6.07 25.29
CA VAL A 300 -1.87 -4.82 25.20
C VAL A 300 -2.74 -3.70 24.61
N ASP A 301 -2.47 -2.46 25.01
CA ASP A 301 -3.15 -1.30 24.46
C ASP A 301 -2.84 -1.08 22.98
N ALA A 302 -3.64 -0.26 22.29
CA ALA A 302 -3.49 0.02 20.86
C ALA A 302 -2.13 0.62 20.51
N THR A 303 -1.56 1.46 21.37
CA THR A 303 -0.25 2.10 21.15
C THR A 303 0.87 1.06 21.19
N ARG A 304 0.87 0.19 22.21
CA ARG A 304 1.85 -0.89 22.35
C ARG A 304 1.71 -1.92 21.23
N SER A 305 0.47 -2.28 20.83
CA SER A 305 0.24 -3.20 19.71
C SER A 305 0.82 -2.67 18.38
N GLY A 306 0.73 -1.37 18.13
CA GLY A 306 1.38 -0.71 17.01
C GLY A 306 2.93 -0.76 17.09
N LEU A 307 3.49 -0.53 18.29
CA LEU A 307 4.95 -0.61 18.51
C LEU A 307 5.48 -2.03 18.34
N LEU A 308 4.68 -3.04 18.61
CA LEU A 308 5.05 -4.45 18.38
C LEU A 308 5.24 -4.79 16.88
N LEU A 309 4.77 -3.95 15.95
CA LEU A 309 5.08 -4.10 14.52
C LEU A 309 6.49 -3.59 14.15
N LEU A 310 7.21 -2.89 15.04
CA LEU A 310 8.54 -2.35 14.73
C LEU A 310 9.54 -3.41 14.25
N PRO A 311 9.64 -4.62 14.82
CA PRO A 311 10.56 -5.64 14.33
C PRO A 311 10.29 -5.98 12.85
N MET A 312 9.04 -6.08 12.45
CA MET A 312 8.64 -6.31 11.05
C MET A 312 9.06 -5.15 10.14
N MET A 313 8.78 -3.91 10.56
CA MET A 313 9.09 -2.71 9.77
C MET A 313 10.60 -2.48 9.62
N LEU A 314 11.36 -2.69 10.70
CA LEU A 314 12.82 -2.59 10.67
C LEU A 314 13.44 -3.68 9.80
N ALA A 315 12.97 -4.92 9.90
CA ALA A 315 13.44 -6.01 9.06
C ALA A 315 13.13 -5.78 7.57
N LEU A 316 11.94 -5.26 7.25
CA LEU A 316 11.56 -4.84 5.89
C LEU A 316 12.51 -3.75 5.37
N LEU A 317 12.81 -2.74 6.17
CA LEU A 317 13.73 -1.66 5.80
C LEU A 317 15.14 -2.21 5.53
N VAL A 318 15.68 -2.98 6.46
CA VAL A 318 17.03 -3.56 6.36
C VAL A 318 17.15 -4.45 5.13
N SER A 319 16.18 -5.33 4.90
CA SER A 319 16.20 -6.24 3.74
C SER A 319 16.02 -5.50 2.41
N SER A 320 15.18 -4.47 2.35
CA SER A 320 14.99 -3.63 1.16
C SER A 320 16.29 -2.88 0.81
N MET A 321 16.97 -2.29 1.80
CA MET A 321 18.26 -1.63 1.61
C MET A 321 19.34 -2.62 1.21
N ALA A 322 19.37 -3.80 1.83
CA ALA A 322 20.32 -4.88 1.50
C ALA A 322 20.12 -5.37 0.06
N ALA A 323 18.88 -5.59 -0.36
CA ALA A 323 18.54 -5.96 -1.74
C ALA A 323 19.00 -4.88 -2.74
N GLY A 324 18.72 -3.61 -2.47
CA GLY A 324 19.18 -2.49 -3.29
C GLY A 324 20.72 -2.43 -3.42
N LYS A 325 21.44 -2.60 -2.31
CA LYS A 325 22.90 -2.64 -2.27
C LYS A 325 23.47 -3.86 -3.00
N HIS A 326 22.84 -5.03 -2.85
CA HIS A 326 23.21 -6.25 -3.55
C HIS A 326 23.09 -6.07 -5.06
N ILE A 327 21.96 -5.55 -5.55
CA ILE A 327 21.72 -5.31 -6.98
C ILE A 327 22.72 -4.29 -7.52
N HIS A 328 22.95 -3.20 -6.80
CA HIS A 328 23.91 -2.17 -7.21
C HIS A 328 25.32 -2.75 -7.42
N ARG A 329 25.77 -3.65 -6.52
CA ARG A 329 27.12 -4.24 -6.56
C ARG A 329 27.23 -5.37 -7.58
N THR A 330 26.22 -6.23 -7.68
CA THR A 330 26.32 -7.50 -8.44
C THR A 330 25.58 -7.48 -9.76
N GLY A 331 24.63 -6.55 -9.96
CA GLY A 331 23.69 -6.56 -11.08
C GLY A 331 22.68 -7.73 -11.04
N ARG A 332 22.73 -8.60 -10.03
CA ARG A 332 21.89 -9.80 -9.92
C ARG A 332 20.62 -9.49 -9.11
N TYR A 333 19.45 -9.67 -9.71
CA TYR A 333 18.18 -9.39 -9.06
C TYR A 333 17.15 -10.52 -9.19
N HIS A 334 17.30 -11.40 -10.17
CA HIS A 334 16.29 -12.38 -10.59
C HIS A 334 15.90 -13.40 -9.50
N ARG A 335 16.81 -13.71 -8.56
CA ARG A 335 16.55 -14.64 -7.46
C ARG A 335 15.93 -13.98 -6.23
N LEU A 336 16.00 -12.66 -6.12
CA LEU A 336 15.51 -11.95 -4.94
C LEU A 336 13.98 -12.08 -4.74
N PRO A 337 13.11 -12.03 -5.79
CA PRO A 337 11.69 -12.25 -5.61
C PRO A 337 11.35 -13.66 -5.10
N ALA A 338 12.05 -14.69 -5.60
CA ALA A 338 11.86 -16.05 -5.12
C ALA A 338 12.33 -16.21 -3.67
N ALA A 339 13.52 -15.68 -3.32
CA ALA A 339 14.00 -15.64 -1.94
C ALA A 339 13.03 -14.88 -1.02
N SER A 340 12.51 -13.75 -1.48
CA SER A 340 11.49 -12.97 -0.77
C SER A 340 10.25 -13.81 -0.44
N MET A 341 9.67 -14.47 -1.42
CA MET A 341 8.46 -15.28 -1.23
C MET A 341 8.72 -16.48 -0.32
N ALA A 342 9.88 -17.13 -0.46
CA ALA A 342 10.28 -18.24 0.42
C ALA A 342 10.44 -17.80 1.88
N VAL A 343 11.14 -16.68 2.13
CA VAL A 343 11.31 -16.13 3.49
C VAL A 343 9.98 -15.62 4.06
N SER A 344 9.14 -14.98 3.23
CA SER A 344 7.81 -14.57 3.66
C SER A 344 6.94 -15.78 4.03
N ALA A 345 6.97 -16.86 3.23
CA ALA A 345 6.27 -18.11 3.55
C ALA A 345 6.77 -18.73 4.87
N ALA A 346 8.08 -18.71 5.12
CA ALA A 346 8.64 -19.16 6.40
C ALA A 346 8.16 -18.29 7.56
N GLY A 347 8.14 -16.96 7.40
CA GLY A 347 7.59 -16.03 8.40
C GLY A 347 6.11 -16.28 8.68
N ILE A 348 5.31 -16.52 7.63
CA ILE A 348 3.88 -16.87 7.76
C ILE A 348 3.72 -18.22 8.48
N ALA A 349 4.53 -19.23 8.15
CA ALA A 349 4.50 -20.52 8.82
C ALA A 349 4.86 -20.40 10.31
N LEU A 350 5.83 -19.56 10.67
CA LEU A 350 6.14 -19.25 12.07
C LEU A 350 4.99 -18.54 12.78
N LEU A 351 4.34 -17.56 12.13
CA LEU A 351 3.17 -16.88 12.67
C LEU A 351 1.98 -17.83 12.85
N ALA A 352 1.86 -18.85 11.98
CA ALA A 352 0.82 -19.89 12.11
C ALA A 352 1.00 -20.78 13.37
N THR A 353 2.18 -20.81 13.98
CA THR A 353 2.43 -21.51 15.24
C THR A 353 2.14 -20.68 16.49
N MET A 354 1.69 -19.43 16.32
CA MET A 354 1.36 -18.56 17.47
C MET A 354 0.09 -19.03 18.16
N ASP A 355 0.14 -19.05 19.47
CA ASP A 355 -0.95 -19.35 20.38
C ASP A 355 -1.10 -18.26 21.47
N ALA A 356 -2.06 -18.44 22.39
CA ALA A 356 -2.27 -17.53 23.51
C ALA A 356 -1.09 -17.44 24.48
N GLY A 357 -0.20 -18.45 24.50
CA GLY A 357 1.00 -18.50 25.36
C GLY A 357 2.26 -17.94 24.66
N THR A 358 2.16 -17.57 23.41
CA THR A 358 3.34 -17.11 22.64
C THR A 358 3.86 -15.78 23.15
N GLY A 359 5.10 -15.78 23.65
CA GLY A 359 5.74 -14.57 24.18
C GLY A 359 5.97 -13.49 23.11
N LEU A 360 5.88 -12.21 23.50
CA LEU A 360 6.01 -11.06 22.60
C LEU A 360 7.35 -11.04 21.81
N VAL A 361 8.42 -11.56 22.39
CA VAL A 361 9.75 -11.66 21.74
C VAL A 361 9.69 -12.65 20.57
N ALA A 362 9.10 -13.82 20.78
CA ALA A 362 8.94 -14.83 19.73
C ALA A 362 8.08 -14.29 18.59
N ALA A 363 6.94 -13.69 18.91
CA ALA A 363 6.06 -13.03 17.93
C ALA A 363 6.81 -11.94 17.15
N GLY A 364 7.63 -11.11 17.83
CA GLY A 364 8.50 -10.11 17.21
C GLY A 364 9.52 -10.71 16.24
N CYS A 365 10.13 -11.84 16.59
CA CYS A 365 11.04 -12.58 15.71
C CYS A 365 10.32 -13.12 14.46
N TYR A 366 9.13 -13.71 14.63
CA TYR A 366 8.33 -14.24 13.52
C TYR A 366 7.93 -13.13 12.56
N MET A 367 7.48 -11.99 13.09
CA MET A 367 7.17 -10.80 12.31
C MET A 367 8.40 -10.23 11.59
N ALA A 368 9.58 -10.26 12.23
CA ALA A 368 10.83 -9.83 11.60
C ALA A 368 11.17 -10.70 10.40
N VAL A 369 10.97 -12.01 10.46
CA VAL A 369 11.17 -12.92 9.32
C VAL A 369 10.22 -12.57 8.18
N LEU A 370 8.92 -12.35 8.46
CA LEU A 370 7.95 -11.93 7.45
C LEU A 370 8.34 -10.59 6.84
N GLY A 371 8.68 -9.60 7.65
CA GLY A 371 9.12 -8.27 7.20
C GLY A 371 10.39 -8.32 6.35
N PHE A 372 11.36 -9.15 6.75
CA PHE A 372 12.60 -9.36 5.99
C PHE A 372 12.28 -9.94 4.60
N GLY A 373 11.42 -10.95 4.54
CA GLY A 373 10.93 -11.49 3.26
C GLY A 373 10.27 -10.42 2.39
N ALA A 374 9.29 -9.69 2.92
CA ALA A 374 8.57 -8.66 2.19
C ALA A 374 9.50 -7.56 1.63
N GLY A 375 10.50 -7.12 2.39
CA GLY A 375 11.43 -6.07 1.97
C GLY A 375 12.34 -6.47 0.81
N LEU A 376 12.72 -7.75 0.70
CA LEU A 376 13.59 -8.23 -0.38
C LEU A 376 13.00 -8.01 -1.78
N SER A 377 11.69 -8.10 -1.97
CA SER A 377 11.07 -7.97 -3.30
C SER A 377 10.41 -6.63 -3.56
N GLN A 378 10.10 -5.84 -2.53
CA GLN A 378 9.26 -4.65 -2.66
C GLN A 378 9.74 -3.70 -3.75
N GLN A 379 11.03 -3.44 -3.82
CA GLN A 379 11.63 -2.55 -4.81
C GLN A 379 12.13 -3.30 -6.05
N VAL A 380 12.47 -4.58 -5.89
CA VAL A 380 13.00 -5.42 -6.97
C VAL A 380 11.93 -5.67 -8.02
N VAL A 381 10.70 -5.93 -7.60
CA VAL A 381 9.56 -6.14 -8.49
C VAL A 381 9.29 -4.90 -9.36
N MET A 382 9.39 -3.70 -8.76
CA MET A 382 9.29 -2.45 -9.49
C MET A 382 10.41 -2.29 -10.52
N LEU A 383 11.64 -2.63 -10.15
CA LEU A 383 12.79 -2.62 -11.06
C LEU A 383 12.58 -3.57 -12.25
N ILE A 384 12.10 -4.80 -12.00
CA ILE A 384 11.81 -5.81 -13.03
C ILE A 384 10.79 -5.27 -14.03
N ALA A 385 9.69 -4.71 -13.55
CA ALA A 385 8.64 -4.16 -14.41
C ALA A 385 9.15 -2.98 -15.27
N GLN A 386 9.98 -2.11 -14.69
CA GLN A 386 10.59 -1.02 -15.42
C GLN A 386 11.60 -1.48 -16.47
N GLN A 387 12.31 -2.60 -16.23
CA GLN A 387 13.22 -3.20 -17.22
C GLN A 387 12.48 -3.87 -18.39
N ALA A 388 11.31 -4.46 -18.12
CA ALA A 388 10.47 -5.10 -19.11
C ALA A 388 9.70 -4.10 -20.00
N ALA A 389 9.65 -2.82 -19.60
CA ALA A 389 8.88 -1.78 -20.29
C ALA A 389 9.76 -0.88 -21.16
N PRO A 390 9.30 -0.49 -22.37
CA PRO A 390 9.91 0.57 -23.14
C PRO A 390 9.90 1.89 -22.34
N HIS A 391 10.87 2.78 -22.60
CA HIS A 391 11.01 4.04 -21.86
C HIS A 391 9.72 4.90 -21.86
N ARG A 392 8.96 4.85 -22.96
CA ARG A 392 7.68 5.58 -23.11
C ARG A 392 6.56 5.05 -22.22
N ASP A 393 6.67 3.82 -21.69
CA ASP A 393 5.65 3.13 -20.89
C ASP A 393 6.09 2.91 -19.44
N LEU A 394 7.19 3.53 -18.98
CA LEU A 394 7.71 3.36 -17.62
C LEU A 394 6.72 3.77 -16.53
N GLY A 395 5.92 4.82 -16.78
CA GLY A 395 4.86 5.26 -15.89
C GLY A 395 3.75 4.22 -15.79
N ALA A 396 3.27 3.72 -16.94
CA ALA A 396 2.26 2.67 -16.99
C ALA A 396 2.75 1.36 -16.34
N ALA A 397 4.01 0.98 -16.53
CA ALA A 397 4.60 -0.20 -15.91
C ALA A 397 4.72 -0.05 -14.39
N SER A 398 5.21 1.10 -13.91
CA SER A 398 5.36 1.38 -12.48
C SER A 398 4.01 1.41 -11.77
N SER A 399 3.02 2.10 -12.35
CA SER A 399 1.69 2.19 -11.80
C SER A 399 0.94 0.86 -11.87
N GLY A 400 1.16 0.03 -12.89
CA GLY A 400 0.60 -1.30 -13.02
C GLY A 400 1.04 -2.24 -11.88
N VAL A 401 2.33 -2.25 -11.55
CA VAL A 401 2.86 -3.01 -10.39
C VAL A 401 2.30 -2.49 -9.08
N PHE A 402 2.26 -1.16 -8.92
CA PHE A 402 1.73 -0.57 -7.69
C PHE A 402 0.23 -0.86 -7.51
N ALA A 403 -0.56 -0.74 -8.59
CA ALA A 403 -1.98 -1.11 -8.60
C ALA A 403 -2.19 -2.60 -8.29
N SER A 404 -1.39 -3.49 -8.88
CA SER A 404 -1.42 -4.92 -8.57
C SER A 404 -1.16 -5.19 -7.09
N ARG A 405 -0.20 -4.49 -6.48
CA ARG A 405 0.07 -4.57 -5.04
C ARG A 405 -1.12 -4.10 -4.21
N MET A 406 -1.72 -2.95 -4.54
CA MET A 406 -2.87 -2.41 -3.81
C MET A 406 -4.08 -3.34 -3.90
N LEU A 407 -4.38 -3.85 -5.09
CA LEU A 407 -5.46 -4.82 -5.30
C LEU A 407 -5.20 -6.13 -4.53
N GLY A 408 -3.95 -6.60 -4.55
CA GLY A 408 -3.54 -7.76 -3.76
C GLY A 408 -3.70 -7.54 -2.26
N THR A 409 -3.29 -6.38 -1.74
CA THR A 409 -3.49 -6.01 -0.33
C THR A 409 -4.96 -6.02 0.04
N ALA A 410 -5.82 -5.38 -0.76
CA ALA A 410 -7.25 -5.31 -0.52
C ALA A 410 -7.92 -6.71 -0.59
N ALA A 411 -7.55 -7.52 -1.60
CA ALA A 411 -8.03 -8.90 -1.70
C ALA A 411 -7.58 -9.75 -0.50
N GLY A 412 -6.31 -9.61 -0.10
CA GLY A 412 -5.76 -10.30 1.07
C GLY A 412 -6.52 -9.94 2.33
N MET A 413 -6.73 -8.66 2.60
CA MET A 413 -7.49 -8.18 3.75
C MET A 413 -8.91 -8.76 3.76
N ALA A 414 -9.60 -8.78 2.62
CA ALA A 414 -10.95 -9.31 2.51
C ALA A 414 -11.00 -10.82 2.78
N VAL A 415 -10.16 -11.60 2.09
CA VAL A 415 -10.12 -13.07 2.22
C VAL A 415 -9.69 -13.48 3.63
N PHE A 416 -8.62 -12.88 4.14
CA PHE A 416 -8.09 -13.19 5.47
C PHE A 416 -9.04 -12.75 6.58
N GLY A 417 -9.71 -11.60 6.40
CA GLY A 417 -10.77 -11.16 7.32
C GLY A 417 -11.94 -12.13 7.37
N ALA A 418 -12.35 -12.68 6.22
CA ALA A 418 -13.39 -13.72 6.19
C ALA A 418 -12.96 -14.98 6.92
N VAL A 419 -11.72 -15.43 6.69
CA VAL A 419 -11.18 -16.63 7.36
C VAL A 419 -11.20 -16.44 8.87
N VAL A 420 -10.66 -15.31 9.37
CA VAL A 420 -10.62 -15.04 10.82
C VAL A 420 -12.02 -14.92 11.39
N SER A 421 -12.92 -14.16 10.75
CA SER A 421 -14.28 -13.95 11.27
C SER A 421 -15.09 -15.24 11.34
N ASN A 422 -15.03 -16.07 10.29
CA ASN A 422 -15.77 -17.35 10.27
C ASN A 422 -15.18 -18.33 11.27
N ARG A 423 -13.84 -18.47 11.31
CA ARG A 423 -13.19 -19.39 12.26
C ARG A 423 -13.39 -18.96 13.69
N PHE A 424 -13.31 -17.67 13.98
CA PHE A 424 -13.62 -17.14 15.31
C PHE A 424 -15.06 -17.49 15.74
N ALA A 425 -16.05 -17.32 14.83
CA ALA A 425 -17.45 -17.66 15.13
C ALA A 425 -17.65 -19.15 15.45
N GLU A 426 -16.94 -20.04 14.74
CA GLU A 426 -16.97 -21.48 15.00
C GLU A 426 -16.33 -21.82 16.35
N GLU A 427 -15.12 -21.30 16.62
CA GLU A 427 -14.36 -21.62 17.85
C GLU A 427 -15.01 -21.04 19.10
N ILE A 428 -15.52 -19.80 19.05
CA ILE A 428 -16.15 -19.19 20.20
C ILE A 428 -17.47 -19.90 20.56
N ALA A 429 -18.25 -20.36 19.59
CA ALA A 429 -19.49 -21.11 19.83
C ALA A 429 -19.26 -22.44 20.55
N SER A 430 -18.09 -23.06 20.33
CA SER A 430 -17.70 -24.30 21.00
C SER A 430 -17.23 -24.10 22.45
N ARG A 431 -16.66 -22.93 22.76
CA ARG A 431 -16.02 -22.61 24.06
C ARG A 431 -16.93 -21.86 25.03
N VAL A 432 -17.91 -21.11 24.51
CA VAL A 432 -18.82 -20.30 25.31
C VAL A 432 -20.28 -20.66 24.97
N PRO A 433 -20.85 -21.74 25.54
CA PRO A 433 -22.19 -22.25 25.19
C PRO A 433 -23.36 -21.33 25.59
N ASP A 434 -23.17 -20.41 26.53
CA ASP A 434 -24.27 -19.67 27.21
C ASP A 434 -24.77 -18.42 26.45
N GLY A 435 -24.63 -18.33 25.14
CA GLY A 435 -25.35 -17.35 24.30
C GLY A 435 -24.98 -15.87 24.44
N ARG A 436 -24.00 -15.53 25.28
CA ARG A 436 -23.45 -14.17 25.41
C ARG A 436 -22.11 -14.00 24.66
N VAL A 437 -22.09 -14.48 23.42
CA VAL A 437 -20.89 -14.42 22.61
C VAL A 437 -20.84 -13.09 21.89
N PRO A 438 -19.79 -12.25 22.07
CA PRO A 438 -19.64 -11.05 21.29
C PRO A 438 -19.41 -11.42 19.82
N ALA A 439 -20.06 -10.68 18.91
CA ALA A 439 -19.73 -10.78 17.50
C ALA A 439 -18.25 -10.41 17.28
N PHE A 440 -17.61 -10.93 16.23
CA PHE A 440 -16.20 -10.66 15.92
C PHE A 440 -15.81 -9.18 16.03
N GLY A 441 -16.65 -8.26 15.51
CA GLY A 441 -16.41 -6.82 15.59
C GLY A 441 -16.50 -6.23 17.00
N ASP A 442 -17.30 -6.83 17.88
CA ASP A 442 -17.42 -6.39 19.29
C ASP A 442 -16.34 -7.02 20.16
N ALA A 443 -15.93 -8.25 19.86
CA ALA A 443 -14.85 -8.96 20.56
C ALA A 443 -13.47 -8.30 20.41
N VAL A 444 -13.32 -7.36 19.46
CA VAL A 444 -12.07 -6.57 19.26
C VAL A 444 -12.04 -5.30 20.12
N ARG A 445 -13.18 -4.90 20.69
CA ARG A 445 -13.26 -3.65 21.47
C ARG A 445 -12.77 -3.90 22.91
N PRO A 446 -11.70 -3.21 23.37
CA PRO A 446 -11.18 -3.37 24.72
C PRO A 446 -12.25 -3.14 25.80
N GLU A 447 -13.12 -2.18 25.56
CA GLU A 447 -14.22 -1.81 26.46
C GLU A 447 -15.21 -3.01 26.66
N VAL A 448 -15.45 -3.79 25.62
CA VAL A 448 -16.31 -4.98 25.69
C VAL A 448 -15.58 -6.13 26.38
N LEU A 449 -14.29 -6.34 26.04
CA LEU A 449 -13.48 -7.41 26.65
C LEU A 449 -13.32 -7.24 28.16
N GLU A 450 -13.15 -5.99 28.65
CA GLU A 450 -13.02 -5.68 30.08
C GLU A 450 -14.31 -5.98 30.88
N THR A 451 -15.48 -5.94 30.23
CA THR A 451 -16.76 -6.24 30.88
C THR A 451 -17.06 -7.75 30.96
N LEU A 452 -16.30 -8.59 30.24
CA LEU A 452 -16.53 -10.02 30.20
C LEU A 452 -15.96 -10.72 31.46
N PRO A 453 -16.64 -11.76 32.00
CA PRO A 453 -16.07 -12.62 33.02
C PRO A 453 -14.75 -13.27 32.56
N ALA A 454 -13.79 -13.46 33.47
CA ALA A 454 -12.49 -14.02 33.15
C ALA A 454 -12.52 -15.30 32.28
N PRO A 455 -13.36 -16.33 32.60
CA PRO A 455 -13.41 -17.54 31.75
C PRO A 455 -13.88 -17.27 30.31
N VAL A 456 -14.78 -16.30 30.12
CA VAL A 456 -15.28 -15.92 28.79
C VAL A 456 -14.21 -15.19 28.06
N ARG A 457 -13.49 -14.27 28.71
CA ARG A 457 -12.37 -13.52 28.13
C ARG A 457 -11.24 -14.44 27.68
N ASP A 458 -10.87 -15.41 28.50
CA ASP A 458 -9.86 -16.43 28.17
C ASP A 458 -10.31 -17.28 26.98
N GLY A 459 -11.57 -17.70 26.93
CA GLY A 459 -12.17 -18.38 25.79
C GLY A 459 -12.17 -17.56 24.51
N VAL A 460 -12.41 -16.23 24.61
CA VAL A 460 -12.29 -15.28 23.46
C VAL A 460 -10.85 -15.22 23.00
N ALA A 461 -9.87 -15.09 23.90
CA ALA A 461 -8.46 -15.00 23.53
C ALA A 461 -7.96 -16.28 22.81
N GLU A 462 -8.34 -17.46 23.31
CA GLU A 462 -8.02 -18.75 22.68
C GLU A 462 -8.69 -18.88 21.30
N ALA A 463 -9.98 -18.55 21.19
CA ALA A 463 -10.70 -18.60 19.91
C ALA A 463 -10.07 -17.65 18.88
N PHE A 464 -9.61 -16.47 19.32
CA PHE A 464 -8.85 -15.56 18.47
C PHE A 464 -7.51 -16.14 18.04
N ALA A 465 -6.75 -16.75 18.96
CA ALA A 465 -5.45 -17.34 18.63
C ALA A 465 -5.60 -18.45 17.56
N ASP A 466 -6.61 -19.33 17.70
CA ASP A 466 -6.88 -20.38 16.72
C ASP A 466 -7.37 -19.84 15.37
N ALA A 467 -8.21 -18.80 15.39
CA ALA A 467 -8.64 -18.12 14.17
C ALA A 467 -7.46 -17.48 13.42
N PHE A 468 -6.51 -16.89 14.15
CA PHE A 468 -5.29 -16.31 13.55
C PHE A 468 -4.32 -17.37 13.05
N SER A 469 -4.13 -18.48 13.77
CA SER A 469 -3.37 -19.62 13.26
C SER A 469 -3.95 -20.11 11.92
N THR A 470 -5.27 -20.28 11.86
CA THR A 470 -5.98 -20.66 10.62
C THR A 470 -5.79 -19.62 9.50
N LEU A 471 -5.82 -18.33 9.80
CA LEU A 471 -5.54 -17.25 8.84
C LEU A 471 -4.15 -17.39 8.24
N PHE A 472 -3.11 -17.58 9.08
CA PHE A 472 -1.75 -17.71 8.59
C PHE A 472 -1.56 -19.00 7.78
N VAL A 473 -2.16 -20.12 8.18
CA VAL A 473 -2.18 -21.36 7.38
C VAL A 473 -2.85 -21.11 6.02
N ALA A 474 -3.97 -20.41 5.96
CA ALA A 474 -4.65 -20.05 4.70
C ALA A 474 -3.85 -19.10 3.81
N ALA A 475 -2.91 -18.33 4.38
CA ALA A 475 -2.03 -17.47 3.62
C ALA A 475 -0.84 -18.21 2.95
N LEU A 476 -0.48 -19.41 3.43
CA LEU A 476 0.62 -20.21 2.88
C LEU A 476 0.44 -20.59 1.40
N PRO A 477 -0.72 -21.08 0.94
CA PRO A 477 -0.96 -21.33 -0.48
C PRO A 477 -0.80 -20.08 -1.33
N VAL A 478 -1.21 -18.91 -0.83
CA VAL A 478 -1.03 -17.63 -1.54
C VAL A 478 0.45 -17.29 -1.67
N ALA A 479 1.24 -17.44 -0.60
CA ALA A 479 2.68 -17.27 -0.63
C ALA A 479 3.37 -18.27 -1.56
N ALA A 480 2.91 -19.53 -1.60
CA ALA A 480 3.40 -20.57 -2.50
C ALA A 480 3.15 -20.22 -3.97
N LEU A 481 1.98 -19.67 -4.31
CA LEU A 481 1.69 -19.14 -5.65
C LEU A 481 2.66 -18.01 -6.03
N GLY A 482 2.96 -17.10 -5.10
CA GLY A 482 3.95 -16.05 -5.31
C GLY A 482 5.35 -16.59 -5.55
N LEU A 483 5.76 -17.62 -4.79
CA LEU A 483 7.03 -18.31 -4.98
C LEU A 483 7.10 -19.00 -6.34
N ALA A 484 6.06 -19.76 -6.71
CA ALA A 484 5.96 -20.40 -8.01
C ALA A 484 6.05 -19.39 -9.16
N ALA A 485 5.34 -18.27 -9.05
CA ALA A 485 5.43 -17.19 -10.02
C ALA A 485 6.85 -16.60 -10.07
N ALA A 486 7.48 -16.32 -8.92
CA ALA A 486 8.82 -15.74 -8.84
C ALA A 486 9.90 -16.66 -9.44
N LEU A 487 9.76 -17.97 -9.31
CA LEU A 487 10.65 -18.96 -9.93
C LEU A 487 10.57 -18.96 -11.47
N LEU A 488 9.49 -18.44 -12.04
CA LEU A 488 9.31 -18.29 -13.47
C LEU A 488 10.07 -17.09 -14.07
N LEU A 489 10.67 -16.22 -13.23
CA LEU A 489 11.48 -15.09 -13.69
C LEU A 489 12.75 -15.57 -14.37
N ARG A 490 12.97 -15.08 -15.59
CA ARG A 490 14.21 -15.31 -16.32
C ARG A 490 15.26 -14.27 -15.97
N HIS A 491 16.51 -14.66 -16.00
CA HIS A 491 17.61 -13.72 -15.82
C HIS A 491 17.74 -12.85 -17.07
N VAL A 492 17.44 -11.56 -16.92
CA VAL A 492 17.74 -10.55 -17.92
C VAL A 492 18.84 -9.67 -17.31
N PRO A 493 20.01 -9.57 -17.95
CA PRO A 493 21.09 -8.69 -17.46
C PRO A 493 20.58 -7.26 -17.37
N LEU A 494 20.90 -6.54 -16.29
CA LEU A 494 20.64 -5.11 -16.23
C LEU A 494 21.46 -4.43 -17.33
N ALA A 495 20.77 -3.72 -18.24
CA ALA A 495 21.42 -2.87 -19.21
C ALA A 495 22.20 -1.76 -18.48
N GLY A 496 23.50 -1.83 -18.51
CA GLY A 496 24.42 -0.85 -17.94
C GLY A 496 25.80 -1.19 -18.47
N ARG A 497 26.61 -0.19 -18.79
CA ARG A 497 27.98 -0.33 -19.28
C ARG A 497 28.69 -1.44 -18.53
N GLY A 498 29.22 -2.41 -19.27
CA GLY A 498 30.18 -3.35 -18.76
C GLY A 498 31.31 -2.61 -18.03
N PRO A 499 32.10 -3.28 -17.18
CA PRO A 499 33.30 -2.65 -16.66
C PRO A 499 34.08 -2.14 -17.87
N GLU A 500 34.38 -0.86 -17.87
CA GLU A 500 35.33 -0.29 -18.84
C GLU A 500 36.63 -1.07 -18.70
N ASP A 501 37.01 -1.75 -19.77
CA ASP A 501 38.36 -2.22 -20.00
C ASP A 501 39.33 -1.03 -20.03
#